data_345823a75efe1f6b909d7b51a7d991b8
#
_entry.id   345823a75efe1f6b909d7b51a7d991b8
#
_cell.length_a   1.000
_cell.length_b   1.000
_cell.length_c   1.000
_cell.angle_alpha   90.00
_cell.angle_beta   90.00
_cell.angle_gamma   90.00
#
_symmetry.space_group_name_H-M   'P 1'
#
loop_
_entity.id
_entity.type
_entity.pdbx_description
1 polymer ?
#
loop_
_entity_poly.entity_id
_entity_poly.type
_entity_poly.pdbx_seq_one_letter_code
_entity_poly.pdbx_strand_id
1 'polypeptide(L)'
;MGGCKMYKLIIIDDEEKIASGMAQLFPWQNIGFEVVQVFTSARKALQYIAENPVDVVLTDIEMPDMNGLELSHRLMEYPNIQKIFFSRYSNYEYFRAALQNGVADYLMKPVAYSALLECFEKVKARLDARSAVQETAPKAYYDQIVYDVQQYLKDNYRTATLEEAAAKVSLSPAYLSRVFKEKSGTSFSELLLKTRMEKACEMLADIHYKSYDIAYYVGYDNPKNFSRAFKAYYGQSPSEYRKSRLDGAAL
;
A
#
# COMPACT_ATOMS: atom_id res chain seq x y z
N MET A 1 -6.77 14.58 -27.30
CA MET A 1 -6.07 13.30 -27.52
C MET A 1 -5.91 12.66 -26.16
N GLY A 2 -6.75 11.69 -25.81
CA GLY A 2 -6.64 10.99 -24.53
C GLY A 2 -5.39 10.12 -24.55
N GLY A 3 -4.42 10.41 -23.69
CA GLY A 3 -3.23 9.59 -23.52
C GLY A 3 -3.66 8.19 -23.11
N CYS A 4 -3.26 7.17 -23.86
CA CYS A 4 -3.49 5.78 -23.51
C CYS A 4 -2.79 5.51 -22.17
N LYS A 5 -3.54 5.05 -21.17
CA LYS A 5 -2.99 4.73 -19.84
C LYS A 5 -1.95 3.62 -20.01
N MET A 6 -0.72 3.87 -19.53
CA MET A 6 0.35 2.89 -19.52
C MET A 6 0.41 2.24 -18.13
N TYR A 7 0.38 0.91 -18.10
CA TYR A 7 0.51 0.13 -16.86
C TYR A 7 1.97 -0.18 -16.56
N LYS A 8 2.38 0.00 -15.32
CA LYS A 8 3.76 -0.18 -14.88
C LYS A 8 4.06 -1.65 -14.64
N LEU A 9 5.00 -2.17 -15.43
CA LEU A 9 5.47 -3.55 -15.39
C LEU A 9 6.88 -3.60 -14.80
N ILE A 10 7.12 -4.53 -13.88
CA ILE A 10 8.47 -4.96 -13.51
C ILE A 10 8.71 -6.40 -13.94
N ILE A 11 9.95 -6.70 -14.31
CA ILE A 11 10.39 -8.03 -14.73
C ILE A 11 11.45 -8.52 -13.74
N ILE A 12 11.30 -9.76 -13.27
CA ILE A 12 12.17 -10.36 -12.26
C ILE A 12 12.64 -11.72 -12.74
N ASP A 13 13.96 -11.88 -12.94
CA ASP A 13 14.58 -13.12 -13.37
C ASP A 13 16.04 -13.08 -12.95
N ASP A 14 16.54 -14.09 -12.26
CA ASP A 14 17.92 -14.12 -11.76
C ASP A 14 18.95 -14.16 -12.91
N GLU A 15 18.53 -14.58 -14.11
CA GLU A 15 19.32 -14.44 -15.32
C GLU A 15 19.14 -13.05 -15.95
N GLU A 16 20.05 -12.12 -15.69
CA GLU A 16 20.00 -10.73 -16.17
C GLU A 16 19.77 -10.61 -17.67
N LYS A 17 20.36 -11.52 -18.47
CA LYS A 17 20.18 -11.53 -19.92
C LYS A 17 18.74 -11.85 -20.34
N ILE A 18 18.05 -12.71 -19.59
CA ILE A 18 16.66 -13.05 -19.86
C ILE A 18 15.77 -11.88 -19.47
N ALA A 19 15.95 -11.35 -18.27
CA ALA A 19 15.17 -10.21 -17.78
C ALA A 19 15.31 -8.97 -18.68
N SER A 20 16.55 -8.60 -19.02
CA SER A 20 16.83 -7.45 -19.90
C SER A 20 16.38 -7.70 -21.35
N GLY A 21 16.58 -8.92 -21.86
CA GLY A 21 16.12 -9.30 -23.19
C GLY A 21 14.60 -9.20 -23.29
N MET A 22 13.85 -9.70 -22.30
CA MET A 22 12.39 -9.59 -22.26
C MET A 22 11.93 -8.13 -22.22
N ALA A 23 12.60 -7.29 -21.45
CA ALA A 23 12.28 -5.88 -21.34
C ALA A 23 12.50 -5.10 -22.65
N GLN A 24 13.53 -5.46 -23.43
CA GLN A 24 13.93 -4.71 -24.63
C GLN A 24 13.35 -5.24 -25.94
N LEU A 25 13.21 -6.56 -26.05
CA LEU A 25 12.84 -7.19 -27.33
C LEU A 25 11.33 -7.24 -27.58
N PHE A 26 10.52 -7.12 -26.54
CA PHE A 26 9.07 -7.11 -26.68
C PHE A 26 8.53 -5.67 -26.70
N PRO A 27 7.60 -5.34 -27.63
CA PRO A 27 7.09 -3.97 -27.79
C PRO A 27 6.00 -3.63 -26.74
N TRP A 28 6.37 -3.58 -25.46
CA TRP A 28 5.48 -3.37 -24.33
C TRP A 28 4.57 -2.16 -24.47
N GLN A 29 5.08 -1.06 -24.99
CA GLN A 29 4.35 0.18 -25.16
C GLN A 29 3.17 0.03 -26.13
N ASN A 30 3.32 -0.80 -27.17
CA ASN A 30 2.27 -1.03 -28.16
C ASN A 30 1.04 -1.74 -27.56
N ILE A 31 1.22 -2.45 -26.46
CA ILE A 31 0.16 -3.17 -25.77
C ILE A 31 -0.27 -2.49 -24.45
N GLY A 32 0.24 -1.27 -24.20
CA GLY A 32 -0.17 -0.44 -23.06
C GLY A 32 0.57 -0.71 -21.76
N PHE A 33 1.81 -1.22 -21.82
CA PHE A 33 2.66 -1.44 -20.65
C PHE A 33 3.99 -0.69 -20.78
N GLU A 34 4.53 -0.28 -19.64
CA GLU A 34 5.86 0.32 -19.52
C GLU A 34 6.68 -0.51 -18.54
N VAL A 35 7.82 -1.06 -19.00
CA VAL A 35 8.77 -1.72 -18.11
C VAL A 35 9.52 -0.64 -17.34
N VAL A 36 9.12 -0.43 -16.08
CA VAL A 36 9.70 0.62 -15.22
C VAL A 36 10.98 0.17 -14.54
N GLN A 37 11.16 -1.14 -14.32
CA GLN A 37 12.36 -1.69 -13.72
C GLN A 37 12.52 -3.18 -14.00
N VAL A 38 13.79 -3.63 -14.03
CA VAL A 38 14.19 -5.03 -14.14
C VAL A 38 14.98 -5.42 -12.89
N PHE A 39 14.72 -6.60 -12.34
CA PHE A 39 15.39 -7.10 -11.14
C PHE A 39 15.95 -8.50 -11.36
N THR A 40 17.10 -8.77 -10.75
CA THR A 40 17.69 -10.12 -10.65
C THR A 40 17.48 -10.73 -9.25
N SER A 41 16.69 -10.10 -8.40
CA SER A 41 16.42 -10.54 -7.02
C SER A 41 14.97 -10.17 -6.64
N ALA A 42 14.21 -11.17 -6.20
CA ALA A 42 12.84 -10.97 -5.70
C ALA A 42 12.80 -10.05 -4.46
N ARG A 43 13.81 -10.11 -3.59
CA ARG A 43 13.89 -9.22 -2.41
C ARG A 43 14.02 -7.76 -2.79
N LYS A 44 14.88 -7.44 -3.77
CA LYS A 44 15.03 -6.08 -4.25
C LYS A 44 13.76 -5.57 -4.94
N ALA A 45 13.09 -6.45 -5.70
CA ALA A 45 11.81 -6.14 -6.32
C ALA A 45 10.73 -5.84 -5.27
N LEU A 46 10.65 -6.62 -4.19
CA LEU A 46 9.70 -6.41 -3.11
C LEU A 46 9.93 -5.06 -2.40
N GLN A 47 11.19 -4.68 -2.15
CA GLN A 47 11.54 -3.35 -1.61
C GLN A 47 11.08 -2.23 -2.54
N TYR A 48 11.33 -2.37 -3.84
CA TYR A 48 10.89 -1.39 -4.82
C TYR A 48 9.36 -1.24 -4.88
N ILE A 49 8.63 -2.37 -4.82
CA ILE A 49 7.15 -2.39 -4.82
C ILE A 49 6.58 -1.66 -3.60
N ALA A 50 7.22 -1.74 -2.44
CA ALA A 50 6.78 -1.04 -1.24
C ALA A 50 6.82 0.49 -1.38
N GLU A 51 7.72 1.02 -2.20
CA GLU A 51 7.97 2.46 -2.36
C GLU A 51 7.42 3.02 -3.68
N ASN A 52 7.16 2.16 -4.66
CA ASN A 52 6.80 2.58 -6.01
C ASN A 52 5.50 1.93 -6.51
N PRO A 53 4.69 2.64 -7.29
CA PRO A 53 3.51 2.05 -7.90
C PRO A 53 3.91 1.05 -9.00
N VAL A 54 3.40 -0.18 -8.87
CA VAL A 54 3.56 -1.27 -9.84
C VAL A 54 2.19 -1.88 -10.11
N ASP A 55 1.85 -2.11 -11.38
CA ASP A 55 0.59 -2.73 -11.78
C ASP A 55 0.75 -4.22 -12.09
N VAL A 56 1.90 -4.62 -12.65
CA VAL A 56 2.17 -5.99 -13.08
C VAL A 56 3.57 -6.42 -12.66
N VAL A 57 3.67 -7.64 -12.17
CA VAL A 57 4.93 -8.34 -11.89
C VAL A 57 5.00 -9.58 -12.78
N LEU A 58 5.99 -9.62 -13.68
CA LEU A 58 6.39 -10.80 -14.43
C LEU A 58 7.63 -11.37 -13.77
N THR A 59 7.55 -12.58 -13.23
CA THR A 59 8.65 -13.16 -12.43
C THR A 59 8.94 -14.60 -12.79
N ASP A 60 10.25 -14.96 -12.78
CA ASP A 60 10.62 -16.37 -12.73
C ASP A 60 10.18 -16.98 -11.38
N ILE A 61 10.02 -18.29 -11.37
CA ILE A 61 9.71 -19.06 -10.16
C ILE A 61 11.00 -19.47 -9.45
N GLU A 62 11.96 -19.99 -10.19
CA GLU A 62 13.20 -20.51 -9.58
C GLU A 62 14.28 -19.44 -9.53
N MET A 63 14.35 -18.76 -8.37
CA MET A 63 15.36 -17.76 -8.11
C MET A 63 16.04 -18.01 -6.76
N PRO A 64 17.33 -17.65 -6.59
CA PRO A 64 18.03 -17.70 -5.30
C PRO A 64 17.36 -16.83 -4.24
N ASP A 65 17.53 -17.17 -2.97
CA ASP A 65 17.09 -16.45 -1.77
C ASP A 65 15.58 -16.37 -1.56
N MET A 66 14.82 -15.93 -2.55
CA MET A 66 13.36 -15.84 -2.54
C MET A 66 12.86 -16.26 -3.92
N ASN A 67 12.15 -17.36 -3.99
CA ASN A 67 11.55 -17.82 -5.24
C ASN A 67 10.27 -17.07 -5.59
N GLY A 68 9.81 -17.20 -6.84
CA GLY A 68 8.61 -16.52 -7.34
C GLY A 68 7.32 -16.89 -6.60
N LEU A 69 7.23 -18.11 -6.03
CA LEU A 69 6.07 -18.52 -5.22
C LEU A 69 6.02 -17.77 -3.90
N GLU A 70 7.17 -17.68 -3.21
CA GLU A 70 7.26 -16.90 -1.98
C GLU A 70 7.00 -15.41 -2.25
N LEU A 71 7.56 -14.88 -3.34
CA LEU A 71 7.27 -13.51 -3.77
C LEU A 71 5.76 -13.33 -4.01
N SER A 72 5.10 -14.24 -4.75
CA SER A 72 3.67 -14.14 -5.04
C SER A 72 2.82 -14.19 -3.78
N HIS A 73 3.24 -14.96 -2.77
CA HIS A 73 2.59 -15.00 -1.46
C HIS A 73 2.72 -13.65 -0.73
N ARG A 74 3.93 -13.07 -0.68
CA ARG A 74 4.15 -11.72 -0.12
C ARG A 74 3.33 -10.65 -0.84
N LEU A 75 3.18 -10.80 -2.16
CA LEU A 75 2.36 -9.89 -2.99
C LEU A 75 0.84 -10.06 -2.79
N MET A 76 0.37 -10.97 -1.94
CA MET A 76 -1.03 -11.00 -1.53
C MET A 76 -1.43 -9.75 -0.71
N GLU A 77 -0.47 -9.12 -0.04
CA GLU A 77 -0.66 -7.82 0.62
C GLU A 77 -0.89 -6.67 -0.38
N TYR A 78 -0.59 -6.88 -1.66
CA TYR A 78 -0.76 -5.94 -2.76
C TYR A 78 -1.79 -6.46 -3.78
N PRO A 79 -3.10 -6.52 -3.44
CA PRO A 79 -4.13 -7.20 -4.25
C PRO A 79 -4.35 -6.55 -5.63
N ASN A 80 -3.79 -5.37 -5.83
CA ASN A 80 -3.90 -4.63 -7.08
C ASN A 80 -2.86 -5.05 -8.12
N ILE A 81 -1.79 -5.71 -7.69
CA ILE A 81 -0.71 -6.14 -8.58
C ILE A 81 -1.11 -7.44 -9.27
N GLN A 82 -1.10 -7.43 -10.61
CA GLN A 82 -1.24 -8.65 -11.39
C GLN A 82 0.09 -9.39 -11.40
N LYS A 83 0.07 -10.66 -11.06
CA LYS A 83 1.25 -11.52 -10.95
C LYS A 83 1.23 -12.52 -12.09
N ILE A 84 2.33 -12.62 -12.84
CA ILE A 84 2.50 -13.57 -13.96
C ILE A 84 3.79 -14.33 -13.69
N PHE A 85 3.71 -15.66 -13.72
CA PHE A 85 4.89 -16.50 -13.68
C PHE A 85 5.44 -16.77 -15.08
N PHE A 86 6.76 -16.80 -15.17
CA PHE A 86 7.49 -17.06 -16.38
C PHE A 86 8.62 -18.07 -16.10
N SER A 87 8.37 -19.35 -16.28
CA SER A 87 9.25 -20.42 -15.80
C SER A 87 9.60 -21.46 -16.86
N ARG A 88 10.74 -22.13 -16.66
CA ARG A 88 11.18 -23.27 -17.51
C ARG A 88 10.47 -24.58 -17.16
N TYR A 89 9.83 -24.66 -16.02
CA TYR A 89 9.30 -25.91 -15.49
C TYR A 89 7.79 -25.96 -15.54
N SER A 90 7.24 -27.07 -16.09
CA SER A 90 5.83 -27.42 -16.03
C SER A 90 5.52 -28.25 -14.79
N ASN A 91 5.90 -27.76 -13.61
CA ASN A 91 5.66 -28.50 -12.38
C ASN A 91 4.22 -28.25 -11.90
N TYR A 92 3.45 -29.34 -11.70
CA TYR A 92 2.07 -29.27 -11.20
C TYR A 92 1.96 -28.55 -9.85
N GLU A 93 2.94 -28.74 -8.96
CA GLU A 93 2.97 -28.06 -7.66
C GLU A 93 3.09 -26.54 -7.82
N TYR A 94 3.88 -26.07 -8.78
CA TYR A 94 4.02 -24.64 -9.07
C TYR A 94 2.73 -24.04 -9.63
N PHE A 95 2.07 -24.79 -10.52
CA PHE A 95 0.79 -24.39 -11.08
C PHE A 95 -0.30 -24.30 -9.99
N ARG A 96 -0.37 -25.29 -9.11
CA ARG A 96 -1.30 -25.32 -7.98
C ARG A 96 -1.07 -24.15 -7.03
N ALA A 97 0.18 -23.89 -6.65
CA ALA A 97 0.55 -22.77 -5.78
C ALA A 97 0.25 -21.41 -6.46
N ALA A 98 0.46 -21.30 -7.78
CA ALA A 98 0.11 -20.12 -8.56
C ALA A 98 -1.40 -19.80 -8.45
N LEU A 99 -2.25 -20.82 -8.61
CA LEU A 99 -3.71 -20.66 -8.45
C LEU A 99 -4.09 -20.20 -7.05
N GLN A 100 -3.49 -20.78 -6.01
CA GLN A 100 -3.76 -20.42 -4.60
C GLN A 100 -3.33 -18.98 -4.28
N ASN A 101 -2.23 -18.51 -4.87
CA ASN A 101 -1.70 -17.16 -4.66
C ASN A 101 -2.36 -16.10 -5.57
N GLY A 102 -3.39 -16.47 -6.35
CA GLY A 102 -4.09 -15.55 -7.23
C GLY A 102 -3.20 -14.98 -8.34
N VAL A 103 -2.34 -15.84 -8.92
CA VAL A 103 -1.50 -15.49 -10.09
C VAL A 103 -2.38 -15.36 -11.31
N ALA A 104 -2.18 -14.32 -12.10
CA ALA A 104 -3.01 -13.99 -13.24
C ALA A 104 -2.82 -14.95 -14.42
N ASP A 105 -1.56 -15.39 -14.63
CA ASP A 105 -1.22 -16.35 -15.70
C ASP A 105 0.14 -17.01 -15.44
N TYR A 106 0.41 -18.09 -16.17
CA TYR A 106 1.63 -18.88 -16.09
C TYR A 106 2.18 -19.13 -17.51
N LEU A 107 3.34 -18.55 -17.81
CA LEU A 107 4.01 -18.66 -19.10
C LEU A 107 5.22 -19.58 -19.02
N MET A 108 5.36 -20.49 -19.98
CA MET A 108 6.50 -21.40 -20.06
C MET A 108 7.61 -20.83 -20.94
N LYS A 109 8.87 -20.92 -20.50
CA LYS A 109 10.06 -20.62 -21.30
C LYS A 109 10.41 -21.83 -22.20
N PRO A 110 10.77 -21.64 -23.47
CA PRO A 110 10.72 -20.39 -24.22
C PRO A 110 9.28 -19.98 -24.56
N VAL A 111 8.92 -18.71 -24.36
CA VAL A 111 7.57 -18.23 -24.64
C VAL A 111 7.45 -17.79 -26.10
N ALA A 112 6.38 -18.23 -26.77
CA ALA A 112 6.02 -17.71 -28.07
C ALA A 112 5.50 -16.26 -27.93
N TYR A 113 5.83 -15.42 -28.91
CA TYR A 113 5.35 -14.04 -28.95
C TYR A 113 3.83 -13.92 -28.79
N SER A 114 3.09 -14.79 -29.47
CA SER A 114 1.62 -14.84 -29.43
C SER A 114 1.08 -15.17 -28.03
N ALA A 115 1.71 -16.10 -27.31
CA ALA A 115 1.30 -16.46 -25.95
C ALA A 115 1.54 -15.32 -24.94
N LEU A 116 2.67 -14.62 -25.09
CA LEU A 116 2.97 -13.45 -24.28
C LEU A 116 1.97 -12.32 -24.54
N LEU A 117 1.67 -12.06 -25.83
CA LEU A 117 0.69 -11.06 -26.24
C LEU A 117 -0.69 -11.39 -25.67
N GLU A 118 -1.19 -12.61 -25.84
CA GLU A 118 -2.50 -13.04 -25.33
C GLU A 118 -2.60 -12.91 -23.80
N CYS A 119 -1.55 -13.29 -23.07
CA CYS A 119 -1.49 -13.14 -21.61
C CYS A 119 -1.63 -11.67 -21.21
N PHE A 120 -0.85 -10.78 -21.81
CA PHE A 120 -0.85 -9.36 -21.44
C PHE A 120 -2.10 -8.62 -21.92
N GLU A 121 -2.74 -9.03 -23.02
CA GLU A 121 -4.06 -8.53 -23.41
C GLU A 121 -5.14 -8.87 -22.36
N LYS A 122 -5.14 -10.09 -21.83
CA LYS A 122 -6.04 -10.50 -20.74
C LYS A 122 -5.78 -9.71 -19.47
N VAL A 123 -4.51 -9.53 -19.12
CA VAL A 123 -4.11 -8.73 -17.94
C VAL A 123 -4.53 -7.27 -18.11
N LYS A 124 -4.30 -6.70 -19.30
CA LYS A 124 -4.73 -5.33 -19.61
C LYS A 124 -6.25 -5.17 -19.48
N ALA A 125 -7.03 -6.09 -20.04
CA ALA A 125 -8.49 -6.05 -19.93
C ALA A 125 -8.96 -6.07 -18.47
N ARG A 126 -8.32 -6.86 -17.59
CA ARG A 126 -8.60 -6.87 -16.15
C ARG A 126 -8.25 -5.54 -15.48
N LEU A 127 -7.10 -4.95 -15.83
CA LEU A 127 -6.67 -3.66 -15.29
C LEU A 127 -7.56 -2.51 -15.79
N ASP A 128 -7.97 -2.53 -17.06
CA ASP A 128 -8.88 -1.55 -17.65
C ASP A 128 -10.28 -1.64 -17.01
N ALA A 129 -10.84 -2.84 -16.87
CA ALA A 129 -12.12 -3.07 -16.20
C ALA A 129 -12.09 -2.55 -14.75
N ARG A 130 -11.00 -2.78 -14.03
CA ARG A 130 -10.80 -2.30 -12.67
C ARG A 130 -10.66 -0.77 -12.61
N SER A 131 -9.93 -0.18 -13.57
CA SER A 131 -9.80 1.27 -13.69
C SER A 131 -11.14 1.93 -14.00
N ALA A 132 -11.93 1.34 -14.90
CA ALA A 132 -13.28 1.80 -15.22
C ALA A 132 -14.21 1.79 -13.99
N VAL A 133 -14.13 0.75 -13.15
CA VAL A 133 -14.87 0.70 -11.88
C VAL A 133 -14.38 1.79 -10.92
N GLN A 134 -13.08 2.09 -10.89
CA GLN A 134 -12.53 3.17 -10.06
C GLN A 134 -12.90 4.57 -10.60
N GLU A 135 -12.96 4.75 -11.92
CA GLU A 135 -13.37 6.03 -12.55
C GLU A 135 -14.89 6.26 -12.50
N THR A 136 -15.69 5.19 -12.49
CA THR A 136 -17.15 5.25 -12.40
C THR A 136 -17.69 5.15 -10.97
N ALA A 137 -16.86 4.79 -9.99
CA ALA A 137 -17.26 4.92 -8.59
C ALA A 137 -17.55 6.41 -8.30
N PRO A 138 -18.79 6.76 -7.93
CA PRO A 138 -19.15 8.16 -7.73
C PRO A 138 -18.15 8.82 -6.76
N LYS A 139 -17.77 10.05 -7.01
CA LYS A 139 -16.97 10.86 -6.07
C LYS A 139 -17.51 10.71 -4.63
N ALA A 140 -18.84 10.68 -4.53
CA ALA A 140 -19.56 10.43 -3.28
C ALA A 140 -19.18 9.11 -2.58
N TYR A 141 -18.80 8.04 -3.28
CA TYR A 141 -18.38 6.78 -2.66
C TYR A 141 -17.04 6.94 -1.93
N TYR A 142 -16.07 7.59 -2.57
CA TYR A 142 -14.76 7.82 -1.92
C TYR A 142 -14.86 8.88 -0.82
N ASP A 143 -15.69 9.90 -1.02
CA ASP A 143 -15.99 10.91 0.02
C ASP A 143 -16.62 10.22 1.24
N GLN A 144 -17.50 9.24 1.03
CA GLN A 144 -18.10 8.45 2.12
C GLN A 144 -17.05 7.60 2.84
N ILE A 145 -16.14 6.90 2.13
CA ILE A 145 -15.04 6.15 2.75
C ILE A 145 -14.17 7.05 3.61
N VAL A 146 -13.77 8.21 3.09
CA VAL A 146 -12.96 9.19 3.83
C VAL A 146 -13.71 9.65 5.08
N TYR A 147 -14.99 9.97 4.95
CA TYR A 147 -15.85 10.38 6.06
C TYR A 147 -15.95 9.28 7.13
N ASP A 148 -16.25 8.04 6.73
CA ASP A 148 -16.41 6.92 7.66
C ASP A 148 -15.13 6.60 8.43
N VAL A 149 -13.97 6.66 7.75
CA VAL A 149 -12.65 6.50 8.39
C VAL A 149 -12.35 7.65 9.34
N GLN A 150 -12.68 8.88 8.98
CA GLN A 150 -12.52 10.04 9.86
C GLN A 150 -13.40 9.95 11.11
N GLN A 151 -14.65 9.51 10.97
CA GLN A 151 -15.54 9.28 12.13
C GLN A 151 -15.01 8.14 13.00
N TYR A 152 -14.61 7.02 12.38
CA TYR A 152 -13.99 5.92 13.12
C TYR A 152 -12.80 6.38 13.96
N LEU A 153 -11.90 7.19 13.39
CA LEU A 153 -10.74 7.73 14.09
C LEU A 153 -11.13 8.65 15.25
N LYS A 154 -12.15 9.50 15.08
CA LYS A 154 -12.65 10.38 16.16
C LYS A 154 -13.20 9.59 17.35
N ASP A 155 -13.91 8.50 17.06
CA ASP A 155 -14.58 7.69 18.08
C ASP A 155 -13.62 6.69 18.75
N ASN A 156 -12.60 6.21 18.00
CA ASN A 156 -11.74 5.11 18.43
C ASN A 156 -10.25 5.47 18.49
N TYR A 157 -9.87 6.74 18.48
CA TYR A 157 -8.47 7.20 18.36
C TYR A 157 -7.51 6.52 19.36
N ARG A 158 -8.02 6.05 20.49
CA ARG A 158 -7.21 5.38 21.52
C ARG A 158 -6.65 4.05 21.03
N THR A 159 -7.45 3.24 20.36
CA THR A 159 -7.15 1.86 19.94
C THR A 159 -7.17 1.67 18.44
N ALA A 160 -7.49 2.71 17.66
CA ALA A 160 -7.69 2.61 16.23
C ALA A 160 -6.50 2.01 15.50
N THR A 161 -6.78 1.04 14.62
CA THR A 161 -5.84 0.42 13.70
C THR A 161 -6.31 0.59 12.26
N LEU A 162 -5.37 0.47 11.31
CA LEU A 162 -5.70 0.52 9.88
C LEU A 162 -6.54 -0.68 9.47
N GLU A 163 -6.29 -1.84 10.08
CA GLU A 163 -6.99 -3.11 9.84
C GLU A 163 -8.47 -2.99 10.19
N GLU A 164 -8.78 -2.45 11.37
CA GLU A 164 -10.17 -2.26 11.81
C GLU A 164 -10.89 -1.19 10.98
N ALA A 165 -10.20 -0.09 10.64
CA ALA A 165 -10.75 0.92 9.75
C ALA A 165 -11.07 0.35 8.37
N ALA A 166 -10.19 -0.49 7.82
CA ALA A 166 -10.37 -1.15 6.54
C ALA A 166 -11.55 -2.15 6.56
N ALA A 167 -11.67 -2.93 7.62
CA ALA A 167 -12.79 -3.85 7.81
C ALA A 167 -14.13 -3.10 7.85
N LYS A 168 -14.19 -1.94 8.51
CA LYS A 168 -15.39 -1.12 8.63
C LYS A 168 -15.92 -0.63 7.28
N VAL A 169 -15.01 -0.32 6.34
CA VAL A 169 -15.37 0.13 4.99
C VAL A 169 -15.27 -0.99 3.94
N SER A 170 -15.13 -2.26 4.38
CA SER A 170 -15.05 -3.46 3.51
C SER A 170 -13.91 -3.39 2.48
N LEU A 171 -12.77 -2.84 2.87
CA LEU A 171 -11.56 -2.73 2.06
C LEU A 171 -10.40 -3.50 2.67
N SER A 172 -9.38 -3.84 1.86
CA SER A 172 -8.11 -4.29 2.42
C SER A 172 -7.33 -3.12 3.03
N PRO A 173 -6.50 -3.34 4.08
CA PRO A 173 -5.70 -2.27 4.71
C PRO A 173 -4.79 -1.54 3.71
N ALA A 174 -4.12 -2.26 2.82
CA ALA A 174 -3.26 -1.68 1.80
C ALA A 174 -4.05 -0.79 0.81
N TYR A 175 -5.23 -1.24 0.39
CA TYR A 175 -6.09 -0.47 -0.50
C TYR A 175 -6.65 0.77 0.21
N LEU A 176 -7.13 0.64 1.45
CA LEU A 176 -7.60 1.77 2.24
C LEU A 176 -6.50 2.81 2.43
N SER A 177 -5.29 2.39 2.84
CA SER A 177 -4.15 3.31 3.05
C SER A 177 -3.88 4.18 1.83
N ARG A 178 -3.88 3.56 0.64
CA ARG A 178 -3.66 4.27 -0.63
C ARG A 178 -4.79 5.22 -0.96
N VAL A 179 -6.03 4.72 -0.99
CA VAL A 179 -7.22 5.51 -1.35
C VAL A 179 -7.44 6.64 -0.36
N PHE A 180 -7.28 6.38 0.93
CA PHE A 180 -7.44 7.40 1.95
C PHE A 180 -6.44 8.54 1.76
N LYS A 181 -5.14 8.23 1.58
CA LYS A 181 -4.10 9.24 1.31
C LYS A 181 -4.37 10.02 0.02
N GLU A 182 -4.78 9.32 -1.05
CA GLU A 182 -5.07 9.94 -2.35
C GLU A 182 -6.27 10.91 -2.27
N LYS A 183 -7.33 10.53 -1.54
CA LYS A 183 -8.58 11.30 -1.51
C LYS A 183 -8.63 12.33 -0.38
N SER A 184 -8.01 12.06 0.78
CA SER A 184 -7.98 13.01 1.91
C SER A 184 -6.75 13.91 1.92
N GLY A 185 -5.71 13.60 1.13
CA GLY A 185 -4.44 14.33 1.10
C GLY A 185 -3.51 14.03 2.29
N THR A 186 -3.95 13.18 3.25
CA THR A 186 -3.18 12.81 4.45
C THR A 186 -3.22 11.30 4.68
N SER A 187 -2.20 10.72 5.28
CA SER A 187 -2.21 9.30 5.62
C SER A 187 -3.08 9.01 6.84
N PHE A 188 -3.53 7.76 6.97
CA PHE A 188 -4.25 7.29 8.16
C PHE A 188 -3.47 7.56 9.46
N SER A 189 -2.17 7.25 9.46
CA SER A 189 -1.31 7.44 10.63
C SER A 189 -1.12 8.91 11.00
N GLU A 190 -0.99 9.79 10.01
CA GLU A 190 -0.91 11.23 10.25
C GLU A 190 -2.21 11.78 10.84
N LEU A 191 -3.36 11.34 10.33
CA LEU A 191 -4.65 11.76 10.85
C LEU A 191 -4.89 11.21 12.28
N LEU A 192 -4.52 9.94 12.53
CA LEU A 192 -4.58 9.35 13.87
C LEU A 192 -3.70 10.12 14.84
N LEU A 193 -2.46 10.44 14.45
CA LEU A 193 -1.55 11.24 15.27
C LEU A 193 -2.17 12.60 15.58
N LYS A 194 -2.66 13.30 14.57
CA LYS A 194 -3.34 14.60 14.73
C LYS A 194 -4.49 14.50 15.74
N THR A 195 -5.39 13.54 15.56
CA THR A 195 -6.55 13.34 16.44
C THR A 195 -6.12 13.09 17.89
N ARG A 196 -5.10 12.24 18.11
CA ARG A 196 -4.54 11.99 19.45
C ARG A 196 -3.94 13.23 20.08
N MET A 197 -3.22 14.05 19.30
CA MET A 197 -2.61 15.29 19.78
C MET A 197 -3.66 16.35 20.12
N GLU A 198 -4.71 16.49 19.33
CA GLU A 198 -5.84 17.39 19.62
C GLU A 198 -6.57 16.96 20.89
N LYS A 199 -6.84 15.67 21.07
CA LYS A 199 -7.43 15.14 22.31
C LYS A 199 -6.53 15.31 23.54
N ALA A 200 -5.22 15.18 23.35
CA ALA A 200 -4.27 15.47 24.43
C ALA A 200 -4.32 16.95 24.86
N CYS A 201 -4.44 17.88 23.91
CA CYS A 201 -4.56 19.30 24.22
C CYS A 201 -5.85 19.63 25.00
N GLU A 202 -6.99 19.00 24.63
CA GLU A 202 -8.25 19.12 25.36
C GLU A 202 -8.07 18.69 26.85
N MET A 203 -7.44 17.52 27.06
CA MET A 203 -7.18 16.99 28.40
C MET A 203 -6.10 17.79 29.19
N LEU A 204 -5.11 18.36 28.49
CA LEU A 204 -4.09 19.20 29.11
C LEU A 204 -4.66 20.52 29.62
N ALA A 205 -5.76 21.00 29.07
CA ALA A 205 -6.46 22.19 29.53
C ALA A 205 -7.21 21.96 30.87
N ASP A 206 -7.53 20.71 31.19
CA ASP A 206 -8.17 20.34 32.45
C ASP A 206 -7.14 19.92 33.51
N ILE A 207 -7.13 20.60 34.63
CA ILE A 207 -6.19 20.37 35.76
C ILE A 207 -6.38 19.01 36.44
N HIS A 208 -7.55 18.39 36.31
CA HIS A 208 -7.84 17.09 36.91
C HIS A 208 -7.08 15.93 36.23
N TYR A 209 -6.65 16.09 34.99
CA TYR A 209 -5.84 15.08 34.30
C TYR A 209 -4.35 15.27 34.61
N LYS A 210 -3.69 14.25 35.14
CA LYS A 210 -2.23 14.26 35.26
C LYS A 210 -1.58 14.05 33.89
N SER A 211 -0.52 14.79 33.57
CA SER A 211 0.11 14.76 32.23
C SER A 211 0.59 13.38 31.80
N TYR A 212 0.96 12.50 32.76
CA TYR A 212 1.38 11.15 32.41
C TYR A 212 0.20 10.21 32.11
N ASP A 213 -0.97 10.42 32.75
CA ASP A 213 -2.18 9.62 32.51
C ASP A 213 -2.77 9.93 31.12
N ILE A 214 -2.63 11.16 30.64
CA ILE A 214 -3.09 11.57 29.31
C ILE A 214 -2.49 10.69 28.22
N ALA A 215 -1.23 10.24 28.36
CA ALA A 215 -0.62 9.33 27.42
C ALA A 215 -1.48 8.09 27.18
N TYR A 216 -1.96 7.45 28.23
CA TYR A 216 -2.81 6.25 28.13
C TYR A 216 -4.20 6.57 27.58
N TYR A 217 -4.77 7.71 27.95
CA TYR A 217 -6.08 8.13 27.43
C TYR A 217 -6.06 8.41 25.94
N VAL A 218 -4.93 8.84 25.39
CA VAL A 218 -4.79 9.09 23.94
C VAL A 218 -4.14 7.95 23.17
N GLY A 219 -4.00 6.76 23.79
CA GLY A 219 -3.60 5.53 23.11
C GLY A 219 -2.09 5.32 22.99
N TYR A 220 -1.30 5.82 23.95
CA TYR A 220 0.11 5.49 24.08
C TYR A 220 0.33 4.56 25.27
N ASP A 221 1.02 3.45 25.07
CA ASP A 221 1.37 2.51 26.13
C ASP A 221 2.51 3.03 27.04
N ASN A 222 3.24 4.05 26.56
CA ASN A 222 4.37 4.62 27.28
C ASN A 222 4.33 6.16 27.26
N PRO A 223 4.27 6.81 28.44
CA PRO A 223 4.27 8.27 28.55
C PRO A 223 5.48 8.98 27.94
N LYS A 224 6.66 8.31 27.87
CA LYS A 224 7.84 8.89 27.23
C LYS A 224 7.66 8.98 25.70
N ASN A 225 7.01 7.98 25.09
CA ASN A 225 6.71 7.99 23.66
C ASN A 225 5.68 9.08 23.32
N PHE A 226 4.65 9.22 24.14
CA PHE A 226 3.68 10.32 24.05
C PHE A 226 4.38 11.68 24.13
N SER A 227 5.19 11.92 25.18
CA SER A 227 5.87 13.22 25.35
C SER A 227 6.78 13.57 24.19
N ARG A 228 7.46 12.56 23.60
CA ARG A 228 8.30 12.74 22.40
C ARG A 228 7.45 13.11 21.19
N ALA A 229 6.36 12.37 20.95
CA ALA A 229 5.45 12.62 19.83
C ALA A 229 4.79 14.00 19.97
N PHE A 230 4.34 14.36 21.17
CA PHE A 230 3.72 15.66 21.43
C PHE A 230 4.71 16.81 21.22
N LYS A 231 5.95 16.67 21.71
CA LYS A 231 6.99 17.68 21.48
C LYS A 231 7.38 17.81 20.01
N ALA A 232 7.43 16.68 19.28
CA ALA A 232 7.68 16.71 17.84
C ALA A 232 6.55 17.41 17.07
N TYR A 233 5.30 17.28 17.53
CA TYR A 233 4.13 17.85 16.87
C TYR A 233 3.92 19.33 17.19
N TYR A 234 4.07 19.75 18.45
CA TYR A 234 3.79 21.11 18.93
C TYR A 234 5.04 21.94 19.28
N GLY A 235 6.25 21.37 19.15
CA GLY A 235 7.51 22.06 19.49
C GLY A 235 7.82 22.15 20.98
N GLN A 236 6.88 21.79 21.88
CA GLN A 236 7.01 21.87 23.33
C GLN A 236 6.46 20.60 24.00
N SER A 237 6.95 20.31 25.21
CA SER A 237 6.47 19.16 25.98
C SER A 237 5.03 19.35 26.48
N PRO A 238 4.30 18.26 26.81
CA PRO A 238 2.96 18.38 27.43
C PRO A 238 2.90 19.27 28.67
N SER A 239 3.93 19.23 29.51
CA SER A 239 4.01 20.02 30.71
C SER A 239 4.25 21.52 30.43
N GLU A 240 5.12 21.84 29.48
CA GLU A 240 5.35 23.19 28.99
C GLU A 240 4.11 23.78 28.32
N TYR A 241 3.41 22.96 27.50
CA TYR A 241 2.15 23.35 26.88
C TYR A 241 1.06 23.67 27.90
N ARG A 242 0.90 22.84 28.95
CA ARG A 242 -0.04 23.12 30.04
C ARG A 242 0.28 24.44 30.76
N LYS A 243 1.56 24.64 31.09
CA LYS A 243 1.98 25.87 31.79
C LYS A 243 1.68 27.12 30.96
N SER A 244 2.04 27.09 29.67
CA SER A 244 1.80 28.24 28.76
C SER A 244 0.30 28.58 28.61
N ARG A 245 -0.59 27.57 28.69
CA ARG A 245 -2.04 27.77 28.62
C ARG A 245 -2.61 28.35 29.92
N LEU A 246 -2.10 27.92 31.06
CA LEU A 246 -2.54 28.44 32.37
C LEU A 246 -2.05 29.87 32.59
N ASP A 247 -0.81 30.17 32.19
CA ASP A 247 -0.22 31.52 32.31
C ASP A 247 -0.92 32.50 31.33
N GLY A 248 -1.38 32.04 30.15
CA GLY A 248 -2.11 32.85 29.15
C GLY A 248 -3.60 33.05 29.45
N ALA A 249 -4.18 32.28 30.37
CA ALA A 249 -5.57 32.43 30.81
C ALA A 249 -5.72 33.33 32.05
N ALA A 250 -4.59 33.83 32.59
CA ALA A 250 -4.54 34.70 33.77
C ALA A 250 -4.36 36.20 33.41
N LEU A 251 -4.48 36.56 32.12
CA LEU A 251 -4.51 37.91 31.58
C LEU A 251 -5.86 38.19 30.91
#